data_5a2037afb72fa2afce7983d3552c1b52
#
_entry.id   5a2037afb72fa2afce7983d3552c1b52
#
_cell.length_a   1.000
_cell.length_b   1.000
_cell.length_c   1.000
_cell.angle_alpha   90.00
_cell.angle_beta   90.00
_cell.angle_gamma   90.00
#
_symmetry.space_group_name_H-M   'P 1'
#
loop_
_entity.id
_entity.type
_entity.pdbx_description
1 polymer ?
#
loop_
_entity_poly.entity_id
_entity_poly.type
_entity_poly.pdbx_seq_one_letter_code
_entity_poly.pdbx_strand_id
1 'polypeptide(L)'
;MAIASITEFFQEIARDLHTSFYLAIGGTLEEETRDWSSRAADLASTGIKIIILLALVGFLYWLTIYILKHNQERLRLSERRLKITRSVLRYIWIVLSIIAVMSQTSVEPGTVKATAKASTWAGIYFVLWTTSGHVIHKVLEHYGLNASIEQLLKNVLSVLIIVLGMASVMAQFGFDIVSLVAGLGIAGLAVGFAAQSTLANFIAGITILMEQSFQVGDWISIGDKEGRVVLISLRTTHVLTRDNITIIVPNSNVASSEVINLTSKNFIRFDIRIRIAFEADIDAARAVILKVLEETNNVLARPETSATIDEIGEYGIFFKVRFWVTPAAVARMPKMKEGILENVKKALDAADIAIPYPHMRLLMPKDVDYPIPTKPFETTTHIATDKGNSD
;
A
#
# COMPACT_ATOMS: atom_id res chain seq x y z
N MET A 1 32.66 -67.27 -38.77
CA MET A 1 31.94 -67.19 -40.07
C MET A 1 30.55 -66.54 -39.96
N ALA A 2 29.68 -66.82 -39.01
CA ALA A 2 28.32 -66.22 -38.93
C ALA A 2 28.30 -64.69 -38.66
N ILE A 3 29.22 -64.16 -37.88
CA ILE A 3 29.25 -62.72 -37.55
C ILE A 3 29.71 -61.87 -38.74
N ALA A 4 30.62 -62.37 -39.58
CA ALA A 4 31.06 -61.67 -40.80
C ALA A 4 29.91 -61.58 -41.83
N SER A 5 29.09 -62.64 -41.96
CA SER A 5 27.94 -62.69 -42.83
C SER A 5 26.84 -61.71 -42.42
N ILE A 6 26.64 -61.49 -41.13
CA ILE A 6 25.64 -60.57 -40.59
C ILE A 6 26.11 -59.10 -40.83
N THR A 7 27.36 -58.80 -40.66
CA THR A 7 27.91 -57.47 -40.93
C THR A 7 27.91 -57.14 -42.42
N GLU A 8 28.20 -58.08 -43.29
CA GLU A 8 28.06 -57.90 -44.75
C GLU A 8 26.62 -57.69 -45.19
N PHE A 9 25.66 -58.44 -44.62
CA PHE A 9 24.24 -58.24 -44.89
C PHE A 9 23.71 -56.86 -44.51
N PHE A 10 24.08 -56.37 -43.29
CA PHE A 10 23.66 -55.03 -42.89
C PHE A 10 24.37 -53.91 -43.70
N GLN A 11 25.60 -54.14 -44.16
CA GLN A 11 26.28 -53.18 -45.04
C GLN A 11 25.69 -53.18 -46.44
N GLU A 12 25.19 -54.28 -46.94
CA GLU A 12 24.50 -54.39 -48.21
C GLU A 12 23.14 -53.68 -48.20
N ILE A 13 22.33 -53.90 -47.15
CA ILE A 13 21.04 -53.19 -46.95
C ILE A 13 21.26 -51.70 -46.78
N ALA A 14 22.26 -51.27 -46.03
CA ALA A 14 22.54 -49.86 -45.84
C ALA A 14 23.00 -49.19 -47.17
N ARG A 15 23.74 -49.90 -47.98
CA ARG A 15 24.18 -49.45 -49.34
C ARG A 15 23.00 -49.33 -50.28
N ASP A 16 22.10 -50.32 -50.30
CA ASP A 16 20.91 -50.29 -51.18
C ASP A 16 19.90 -49.20 -50.79
N LEU A 17 19.65 -49.01 -49.51
CA LEU A 17 18.80 -47.94 -49.00
C LEU A 17 19.39 -46.58 -49.33
N HIS A 18 20.68 -46.41 -49.17
CA HIS A 18 21.33 -45.14 -49.48
C HIS A 18 21.34 -44.84 -50.97
N THR A 19 21.65 -45.83 -51.81
CA THR A 19 21.63 -45.71 -53.27
C THR A 19 20.22 -45.36 -53.77
N SER A 20 19.20 -46.00 -53.22
CA SER A 20 17.80 -45.71 -53.56
C SER A 20 17.38 -44.30 -53.12
N PHE A 21 17.83 -43.83 -51.96
CA PHE A 21 17.52 -42.48 -51.46
C PHE A 21 18.24 -41.41 -52.27
N TYR A 22 19.51 -41.64 -52.65
CA TYR A 22 20.31 -40.69 -53.44
C TYR A 22 19.80 -40.54 -54.86
N LEU A 23 19.41 -41.63 -55.49
CA LEU A 23 18.77 -41.61 -56.79
C LEU A 23 17.40 -40.89 -56.74
N ALA A 24 16.66 -41.00 -55.64
CA ALA A 24 15.38 -40.33 -55.45
C ALA A 24 15.50 -38.77 -55.32
N ILE A 25 16.67 -38.25 -54.90
CA ILE A 25 16.96 -36.80 -54.79
C ILE A 25 17.71 -36.26 -56.02
N GLY A 26 17.92 -37.04 -57.10
CA GLY A 26 18.51 -36.60 -58.36
C GLY A 26 20.05 -36.58 -58.39
N GLY A 27 20.72 -37.34 -57.52
CA GLY A 27 22.19 -37.47 -57.46
C GLY A 27 22.75 -38.48 -58.49
N THR A 28 24.01 -38.31 -58.95
CA THR A 28 24.71 -39.23 -59.86
C THR A 28 25.68 -40.15 -59.05
N LEU A 29 25.76 -41.41 -59.42
CA LEU A 29 26.38 -42.51 -58.61
C LEU A 29 27.94 -42.54 -58.62
N GLU A 30 28.65 -41.75 -59.37
CA GLU A 30 30.11 -41.94 -59.56
C GLU A 30 31.00 -41.31 -58.51
N GLU A 31 30.58 -40.28 -57.76
CA GLU A 31 31.42 -39.59 -56.81
C GLU A 31 31.22 -40.06 -55.34
N GLU A 32 30.24 -40.90 -55.04
CA GLU A 32 29.70 -41.06 -53.72
C GLU A 32 30.17 -42.27 -52.94
N THR A 33 30.57 -43.33 -53.56
CA THR A 33 30.98 -44.57 -52.88
C THR A 33 32.26 -44.44 -52.06
N ARG A 34 33.09 -43.48 -52.37
CA ARG A 34 34.36 -43.19 -51.67
C ARG A 34 34.18 -42.35 -50.41
N ASP A 35 33.13 -41.57 -50.34
CA ASP A 35 32.92 -40.59 -49.25
C ASP A 35 32.00 -41.13 -48.12
N TRP A 36 31.24 -42.18 -48.40
CA TRP A 36 30.24 -42.74 -47.45
C TRP A 36 30.87 -43.44 -46.26
N SER A 37 31.92 -44.19 -46.48
CA SER A 37 32.61 -44.92 -45.38
C SER A 37 33.35 -43.96 -44.45
N SER A 38 33.90 -42.88 -44.98
CA SER A 38 34.54 -41.85 -44.15
C SER A 38 33.47 -41.05 -43.33
N ARG A 39 32.36 -40.68 -43.93
CA ARG A 39 31.24 -40.00 -43.23
C ARG A 39 30.59 -40.90 -42.20
N ALA A 40 30.41 -42.17 -42.50
CA ALA A 40 29.88 -43.11 -41.53
C ALA A 40 30.86 -43.33 -40.35
N ALA A 41 32.18 -43.39 -40.59
CA ALA A 41 33.20 -43.46 -39.56
C ALA A 41 33.23 -42.19 -38.70
N ASP A 42 33.10 -41.01 -39.32
CA ASP A 42 33.05 -39.73 -38.62
C ASP A 42 31.79 -39.60 -37.77
N LEU A 43 30.61 -39.99 -38.29
CA LEU A 43 29.38 -40.01 -37.54
C LEU A 43 29.44 -41.01 -36.34
N ALA A 44 30.02 -42.19 -36.55
CA ALA A 44 30.21 -43.20 -35.51
C ALA A 44 31.20 -42.67 -34.43
N SER A 45 32.31 -42.04 -34.86
CA SER A 45 33.29 -41.49 -33.93
C SER A 45 32.69 -40.35 -33.10
N THR A 46 31.93 -39.45 -33.74
CA THR A 46 31.20 -38.37 -33.09
C THR A 46 30.14 -38.88 -32.12
N GLY A 47 29.38 -39.91 -32.53
CA GLY A 47 28.40 -40.59 -31.67
C GLY A 47 29.03 -41.20 -30.42
N ILE A 48 30.16 -41.89 -30.59
CA ILE A 48 30.89 -42.47 -29.45
C ILE A 48 31.43 -41.34 -28.50
N LYS A 49 31.97 -40.25 -29.05
CA LYS A 49 32.45 -39.11 -28.24
C LYS A 49 31.29 -38.49 -27.45
N ILE A 50 30.13 -38.32 -28.06
CA ILE A 50 28.91 -37.78 -27.40
C ILE A 50 28.48 -38.73 -26.27
N ILE A 51 28.42 -40.04 -26.51
CA ILE A 51 28.05 -41.03 -25.50
C ILE A 51 28.98 -41.01 -24.30
N ILE A 52 30.30 -41.02 -24.55
CA ILE A 52 31.31 -40.94 -23.51
C ILE A 52 31.18 -39.66 -22.69
N LEU A 53 30.95 -38.52 -23.35
CA LEU A 53 30.83 -37.24 -22.72
C LEU A 53 29.57 -37.14 -21.88
N LEU A 54 28.45 -37.63 -22.39
CA LEU A 54 27.18 -37.71 -21.62
C LEU A 54 27.28 -38.66 -20.42
N ALA A 55 27.97 -39.81 -20.60
CA ALA A 55 28.25 -40.73 -19.52
C ALA A 55 29.12 -40.10 -18.42
N LEU A 56 30.15 -39.31 -18.80
CA LEU A 56 30.99 -38.61 -17.86
C LEU A 56 30.19 -37.52 -17.07
N VAL A 57 29.43 -36.69 -17.78
CA VAL A 57 28.59 -35.65 -17.17
C VAL A 57 27.53 -36.29 -16.27
N GLY A 58 26.91 -37.39 -16.71
CA GLY A 58 25.94 -38.17 -15.92
C GLY A 58 26.56 -38.77 -14.66
N PHE A 59 27.79 -39.32 -14.77
CA PHE A 59 28.53 -39.85 -13.62
C PHE A 59 28.85 -38.75 -12.60
N LEU A 60 29.31 -37.56 -13.05
CA LEU A 60 29.59 -36.45 -12.19
C LEU A 60 28.31 -35.93 -11.47
N TYR A 61 27.18 -35.91 -12.17
CA TYR A 61 25.89 -35.59 -11.59
C TYR A 61 25.48 -36.61 -10.51
N TRP A 62 25.57 -37.90 -10.81
CA TRP A 62 25.29 -38.95 -9.86
C TRP A 62 26.18 -38.89 -8.63
N LEU A 63 27.50 -38.69 -8.83
CA LEU A 63 28.48 -38.55 -7.76
C LEU A 63 28.17 -37.34 -6.86
N THR A 64 27.83 -36.20 -7.46
CA THR A 64 27.49 -34.96 -6.71
C THR A 64 26.22 -35.17 -5.87
N ILE A 65 25.18 -35.79 -6.42
CA ILE A 65 23.95 -36.14 -5.67
C ILE A 65 24.24 -37.16 -4.57
N TYR A 66 25.07 -38.17 -4.83
CA TYR A 66 25.48 -39.15 -3.84
C TYR A 66 26.19 -38.52 -2.65
N ILE A 67 27.18 -37.66 -2.91
CA ILE A 67 27.92 -36.89 -1.89
C ILE A 67 26.98 -35.98 -1.09
N LEU A 68 26.08 -35.25 -1.76
CA LEU A 68 25.11 -34.39 -1.10
C LEU A 68 24.17 -35.18 -0.17
N LYS A 69 23.69 -36.32 -0.63
CA LYS A 69 22.80 -37.19 0.16
C LYS A 69 23.53 -37.81 1.34
N HIS A 70 24.77 -38.26 1.13
CA HIS A 70 25.57 -38.91 2.18
C HIS A 70 25.99 -37.93 3.27
N ASN A 71 26.27 -36.67 2.92
CA ASN A 71 26.69 -35.61 3.87
C ASN A 71 25.51 -34.70 4.34
N GLN A 72 24.28 -35.09 4.11
CA GLN A 72 23.08 -34.27 4.45
C GLN A 72 23.06 -33.86 5.92
N GLU A 73 23.38 -34.77 6.84
CA GLU A 73 23.43 -34.50 8.28
C GLU A 73 24.56 -33.56 8.67
N ARG A 74 25.75 -33.72 8.08
CA ARG A 74 26.92 -32.85 8.31
C ARG A 74 26.70 -31.43 7.83
N LEU A 75 25.99 -31.26 6.69
CA LEU A 75 25.71 -29.97 6.09
C LEU A 75 24.47 -29.27 6.69
N ARG A 76 23.80 -29.91 7.65
CA ARG A 76 22.54 -29.40 8.25
C ARG A 76 21.52 -28.90 7.21
N LEU A 77 21.44 -29.60 6.06
CA LEU A 77 20.53 -29.22 4.98
C LEU A 77 19.12 -29.72 5.31
N SER A 78 18.14 -28.82 5.35
CA SER A 78 16.74 -29.21 5.43
C SER A 78 16.32 -29.90 4.14
N GLU A 79 15.35 -30.81 4.20
CA GLU A 79 14.75 -31.52 3.06
C GLU A 79 14.41 -30.58 1.89
N ARG A 80 13.92 -29.38 2.21
CA ARG A 80 13.54 -28.36 1.25
C ARG A 80 14.77 -27.80 0.49
N ARG A 81 15.87 -27.50 1.21
CA ARG A 81 17.13 -27.02 0.59
C ARG A 81 17.70 -28.11 -0.33
N LEU A 82 17.62 -29.36 0.08
CA LEU A 82 18.08 -30.47 -0.73
C LEU A 82 17.28 -30.58 -2.05
N LYS A 83 15.98 -30.39 -2.03
CA LYS A 83 15.14 -30.38 -3.25
C LYS A 83 15.56 -29.26 -4.21
N ILE A 84 15.79 -28.06 -3.71
CA ILE A 84 16.23 -26.91 -4.53
C ILE A 84 17.60 -27.21 -5.15
N THR A 85 18.57 -27.62 -4.33
CA THR A 85 19.93 -27.93 -4.80
C THR A 85 19.92 -29.03 -5.86
N ARG A 86 19.08 -30.05 -5.68
CA ARG A 86 18.92 -31.13 -6.69
C ARG A 86 18.32 -30.61 -8.00
N SER A 87 17.36 -29.69 -7.94
CA SER A 87 16.78 -29.08 -9.13
C SER A 87 17.77 -28.22 -9.88
N VAL A 88 18.58 -27.42 -9.18
CA VAL A 88 19.66 -26.61 -9.77
C VAL A 88 20.74 -27.52 -10.40
N LEU A 89 21.19 -28.55 -9.71
CA LEU A 89 22.16 -29.51 -10.25
C LEU A 89 21.64 -30.23 -11.50
N ARG A 90 20.35 -30.62 -11.50
CA ARG A 90 19.70 -31.22 -12.68
C ARG A 90 19.71 -30.25 -13.85
N TYR A 91 19.37 -28.97 -13.61
CA TYR A 91 19.44 -27.94 -14.63
C TYR A 91 20.86 -27.82 -15.20
N ILE A 92 21.89 -27.68 -14.35
CA ILE A 92 23.28 -27.58 -14.75
C ILE A 92 23.68 -28.80 -15.59
N TRP A 93 23.29 -30.00 -15.16
CA TRP A 93 23.57 -31.24 -15.90
C TRP A 93 22.94 -31.24 -17.30
N ILE A 94 21.67 -30.85 -17.42
CA ILE A 94 20.99 -30.75 -18.71
C ILE A 94 21.69 -29.75 -19.63
N VAL A 95 22.05 -28.57 -19.12
CA VAL A 95 22.75 -27.53 -19.89
C VAL A 95 24.13 -28.03 -20.37
N LEU A 96 24.91 -28.62 -19.48
CA LEU A 96 26.22 -29.17 -19.83
C LEU A 96 26.09 -30.29 -20.88
N SER A 97 25.06 -31.14 -20.78
CA SER A 97 24.79 -32.18 -21.75
C SER A 97 24.46 -31.60 -23.14
N ILE A 98 23.61 -30.57 -23.18
CA ILE A 98 23.28 -29.90 -24.47
C ILE A 98 24.51 -29.23 -25.07
N ILE A 99 25.30 -28.49 -24.30
CA ILE A 99 26.54 -27.85 -24.79
C ILE A 99 27.53 -28.91 -25.25
N ALA A 100 27.66 -30.01 -24.52
CA ALA A 100 28.54 -31.12 -24.86
C ALA A 100 28.17 -31.76 -26.20
N VAL A 101 26.89 -31.98 -26.46
CA VAL A 101 26.38 -32.48 -27.75
C VAL A 101 26.64 -31.47 -28.85
N MET A 102 26.27 -30.19 -28.65
CA MET A 102 26.49 -29.14 -29.64
C MET A 102 27.98 -28.95 -30.01
N SER A 103 28.88 -29.11 -29.05
CA SER A 103 30.33 -28.98 -29.29
C SER A 103 30.93 -30.08 -30.15
N GLN A 104 30.30 -31.25 -30.22
CA GLN A 104 30.71 -32.39 -31.04
C GLN A 104 30.01 -32.45 -32.42
N THR A 105 28.98 -31.63 -32.61
CA THR A 105 28.27 -31.49 -33.89
C THR A 105 28.83 -30.30 -34.66
N SER A 106 28.61 -30.26 -36.00
CA SER A 106 29.09 -29.17 -36.87
C SER A 106 28.33 -27.85 -36.64
N VAL A 107 27.91 -27.58 -35.41
CA VAL A 107 27.25 -26.31 -35.03
C VAL A 107 28.29 -25.20 -34.93
N GLU A 108 27.96 -24.07 -35.51
CA GLU A 108 28.82 -22.89 -35.51
C GLU A 108 29.25 -22.51 -34.07
N PRO A 109 30.56 -22.26 -33.84
CA PRO A 109 31.06 -21.94 -32.51
C PRO A 109 30.40 -20.72 -31.84
N GLY A 110 29.86 -19.77 -32.64
CA GLY A 110 29.08 -18.64 -32.20
C GLY A 110 27.80 -19.06 -31.49
N THR A 111 27.08 -20.02 -32.09
CA THR A 111 25.80 -20.56 -31.56
C THR A 111 26.04 -21.34 -30.27
N VAL A 112 27.13 -22.12 -30.18
CA VAL A 112 27.49 -22.82 -28.95
C VAL A 112 27.75 -21.85 -27.79
N LYS A 113 28.51 -20.77 -28.07
CA LYS A 113 28.75 -19.70 -27.08
C LYS A 113 27.48 -18.98 -26.68
N ALA A 114 26.60 -18.67 -27.64
CA ALA A 114 25.30 -18.05 -27.38
C ALA A 114 24.43 -18.93 -26.48
N THR A 115 24.35 -20.26 -26.80
CA THR A 115 23.61 -21.22 -26.00
C THR A 115 24.15 -21.34 -24.57
N ALA A 116 25.49 -21.37 -24.40
CA ALA A 116 26.11 -21.41 -23.08
C ALA A 116 25.76 -20.17 -22.24
N LYS A 117 25.88 -18.96 -22.83
CA LYS A 117 25.49 -17.72 -22.17
C LYS A 117 24.00 -17.65 -21.88
N ALA A 118 23.14 -18.01 -22.84
CA ALA A 118 21.69 -18.06 -22.69
C ALA A 118 21.28 -19.00 -21.54
N SER A 119 21.90 -20.18 -21.47
CA SER A 119 21.67 -21.15 -20.39
C SER A 119 22.11 -20.62 -19.03
N THR A 120 23.23 -19.89 -18.99
CA THR A 120 23.67 -19.23 -17.74
C THR A 120 22.63 -18.22 -17.24
N TRP A 121 22.15 -17.35 -18.11
CA TRP A 121 21.10 -16.39 -17.77
C TRP A 121 19.79 -17.10 -17.39
N ALA A 122 19.34 -18.10 -18.14
CA ALA A 122 18.17 -18.89 -17.79
C ALA A 122 18.31 -19.55 -16.41
N GLY A 123 19.50 -20.05 -16.07
CA GLY A 123 19.82 -20.60 -14.75
C GLY A 123 19.72 -19.56 -13.63
N ILE A 124 20.26 -18.37 -13.84
CA ILE A 124 20.16 -17.26 -12.87
C ILE A 124 18.69 -16.90 -12.62
N TYR A 125 17.91 -16.70 -13.68
CA TYR A 125 16.48 -16.39 -13.55
C TYR A 125 15.67 -17.53 -12.94
N PHE A 126 16.01 -18.78 -13.23
CA PHE A 126 15.41 -19.96 -12.60
C PHE A 126 15.67 -19.98 -11.08
N VAL A 127 16.89 -19.70 -10.64
CA VAL A 127 17.25 -19.60 -9.22
C VAL A 127 16.52 -18.43 -8.57
N LEU A 128 16.46 -17.26 -9.22
CA LEU A 128 15.70 -16.10 -8.75
C LEU A 128 14.22 -16.46 -8.59
N TRP A 129 13.63 -17.10 -9.58
CA TRP A 129 12.22 -17.50 -9.56
C TRP A 129 11.91 -18.48 -8.43
N THR A 130 12.72 -19.52 -8.26
CA THR A 130 12.52 -20.52 -7.21
C THR A 130 12.76 -19.94 -5.81
N THR A 131 13.71 -19.01 -5.68
CA THR A 131 14.05 -18.40 -4.38
C THR A 131 13.03 -17.32 -3.99
N SER A 132 12.56 -16.53 -4.96
CA SER A 132 11.61 -15.43 -4.73
C SER A 132 10.32 -15.90 -4.04
N GLY A 133 9.77 -17.03 -4.48
CA GLY A 133 8.57 -17.61 -3.87
C GLY A 133 8.76 -18.00 -2.39
N HIS A 134 9.96 -18.42 -2.02
CA HIS A 134 10.30 -18.77 -0.63
C HIS A 134 10.50 -17.53 0.25
N VAL A 135 11.15 -16.50 -0.30
CA VAL A 135 11.37 -15.24 0.42
C VAL A 135 10.03 -14.56 0.70
N ILE A 136 9.17 -14.47 -0.33
CA ILE A 136 7.82 -13.91 -0.19
C ILE A 136 7.04 -14.66 0.90
N HIS A 137 6.98 -15.99 0.82
CA HIS A 137 6.25 -16.79 1.81
C HIS A 137 6.74 -16.52 3.24
N LYS A 138 8.06 -16.56 3.47
CA LYS A 138 8.63 -16.35 4.80
C LYS A 138 8.39 -14.94 5.35
N VAL A 139 8.47 -13.92 4.49
CA VAL A 139 8.22 -12.52 4.87
C VAL A 139 6.74 -12.33 5.21
N LEU A 140 5.82 -12.81 4.38
CA LEU A 140 4.39 -12.62 4.60
C LEU A 140 3.87 -13.43 5.80
N GLU A 141 4.40 -14.63 6.03
CA GLU A 141 4.11 -15.42 7.22
C GLU A 141 4.51 -14.68 8.52
N HIS A 142 5.66 -13.99 8.50
CA HIS A 142 6.11 -13.19 9.65
C HIS A 142 5.16 -12.01 9.96
N TYR A 143 4.55 -11.40 8.94
CA TYR A 143 3.61 -10.29 9.09
C TYR A 143 2.14 -10.71 9.19
N GLY A 144 1.82 -12.01 9.15
CA GLY A 144 0.45 -12.53 9.26
C GLY A 144 -0.48 -12.10 8.12
N LEU A 145 0.06 -11.89 6.92
CA LEU A 145 -0.72 -11.41 5.77
C LEU A 145 -1.49 -12.56 5.10
N ASN A 146 -2.63 -12.20 4.48
CA ASN A 146 -3.52 -13.16 3.84
C ASN A 146 -2.85 -13.90 2.67
N ALA A 147 -3.19 -15.20 2.50
CA ALA A 147 -2.69 -16.05 1.42
C ALA A 147 -2.95 -15.47 0.01
N SER A 148 -4.02 -14.69 -0.16
CA SER A 148 -4.35 -14.02 -1.43
C SER A 148 -3.29 -12.97 -1.82
N ILE A 149 -2.75 -12.24 -0.85
CA ILE A 149 -1.68 -11.24 -1.06
C ILE A 149 -0.38 -11.96 -1.45
N GLU A 150 -0.08 -13.06 -0.78
CA GLU A 150 1.06 -13.91 -1.11
C GLU A 150 1.01 -14.38 -2.57
N GLN A 151 -0.15 -14.92 -2.98
CA GLN A 151 -0.33 -15.40 -4.35
C GLN A 151 -0.22 -14.28 -5.39
N LEU A 152 -0.80 -13.10 -5.11
CA LEU A 152 -0.70 -11.94 -5.98
C LEU A 152 0.77 -11.51 -6.18
N LEU A 153 1.52 -11.35 -5.10
CA LEU A 153 2.93 -10.95 -5.15
C LEU A 153 3.80 -11.98 -5.88
N LYS A 154 3.56 -13.28 -5.63
CA LYS A 154 4.23 -14.35 -6.36
C LYS A 154 3.96 -14.29 -7.85
N ASN A 155 2.70 -14.09 -8.25
CA ASN A 155 2.32 -14.01 -9.66
C ASN A 155 2.97 -12.80 -10.33
N VAL A 156 2.89 -11.61 -9.75
CA VAL A 156 3.49 -10.39 -10.30
C VAL A 156 5.01 -10.54 -10.45
N LEU A 157 5.68 -11.01 -9.40
CA LEU A 157 7.13 -11.19 -9.44
C LEU A 157 7.54 -12.29 -10.41
N SER A 158 6.76 -13.39 -10.52
CA SER A 158 7.01 -14.46 -11.49
C SER A 158 6.92 -13.97 -12.92
N VAL A 159 5.90 -13.19 -13.25
CA VAL A 159 5.76 -12.59 -14.59
C VAL A 159 6.95 -11.70 -14.91
N LEU A 160 7.36 -10.84 -13.97
CA LEU A 160 8.51 -9.95 -14.15
C LEU A 160 9.81 -10.75 -14.40
N ILE A 161 10.08 -11.78 -13.58
CA ILE A 161 11.27 -12.63 -13.70
C ILE A 161 11.25 -13.37 -15.05
N ILE A 162 10.10 -13.92 -15.47
CA ILE A 162 9.97 -14.65 -16.73
C ILE A 162 10.22 -13.71 -17.91
N VAL A 163 9.62 -12.52 -17.91
CA VAL A 163 9.78 -11.56 -19.01
C VAL A 163 11.23 -11.09 -19.14
N LEU A 164 11.86 -10.71 -18.01
CA LEU A 164 13.27 -10.31 -18.00
C LEU A 164 14.20 -11.47 -18.38
N GLY A 165 13.89 -12.69 -17.90
CA GLY A 165 14.64 -13.89 -18.21
C GLY A 165 14.57 -14.23 -19.70
N MET A 166 13.37 -14.17 -20.28
CA MET A 166 13.17 -14.41 -21.72
C MET A 166 13.93 -13.37 -22.57
N ALA A 167 13.83 -12.10 -22.23
CA ALA A 167 14.56 -11.03 -22.91
C ALA A 167 16.08 -11.25 -22.84
N SER A 168 16.60 -11.60 -21.66
CA SER A 168 18.03 -11.87 -21.45
C SER A 168 18.54 -13.07 -22.26
N VAL A 169 17.72 -14.11 -22.37
CA VAL A 169 18.04 -15.32 -23.18
C VAL A 169 18.01 -14.97 -24.67
N MET A 170 16.98 -14.27 -25.16
CA MET A 170 16.86 -13.87 -26.57
C MET A 170 18.01 -12.97 -27.02
N ALA A 171 18.48 -12.09 -26.13
CA ALA A 171 19.64 -11.23 -26.38
C ALA A 171 20.90 -12.00 -26.77
N GLN A 172 21.09 -13.21 -26.19
CA GLN A 172 22.29 -14.01 -26.48
C GLN A 172 22.29 -14.59 -27.91
N PHE A 173 21.11 -14.73 -28.51
CA PHE A 173 20.95 -15.22 -29.89
C PHE A 173 20.90 -14.08 -30.93
N GLY A 174 21.18 -12.83 -30.51
CA GLY A 174 21.21 -11.67 -31.41
C GLY A 174 19.85 -11.09 -31.76
N PHE A 175 18.77 -11.49 -31.05
CA PHE A 175 17.48 -10.83 -31.23
C PHE A 175 17.55 -9.38 -30.77
N ASP A 176 16.90 -8.50 -31.49
CA ASP A 176 16.74 -7.10 -31.09
C ASP A 176 15.83 -6.97 -29.87
N ILE A 177 16.46 -6.85 -28.70
CA ILE A 177 15.76 -6.63 -27.43
C ILE A 177 15.39 -5.16 -27.19
N VAL A 178 15.95 -4.22 -27.99
CA VAL A 178 15.68 -2.79 -27.82
C VAL A 178 14.21 -2.50 -28.04
N SER A 179 13.63 -3.06 -29.12
CA SER A 179 12.21 -2.95 -29.41
C SER A 179 11.33 -3.58 -28.34
N LEU A 180 11.74 -4.73 -27.77
CA LEU A 180 11.05 -5.38 -26.68
C LEU A 180 11.08 -4.51 -25.41
N VAL A 181 12.27 -3.99 -25.05
CA VAL A 181 12.46 -3.13 -23.87
C VAL A 181 11.68 -1.83 -24.02
N ALA A 182 11.67 -1.24 -25.23
CA ALA A 182 10.85 -0.05 -25.52
C ALA A 182 9.34 -0.34 -25.31
N GLY A 183 8.85 -1.46 -25.85
CA GLY A 183 7.46 -1.88 -25.64
C GLY A 183 7.11 -2.12 -24.17
N LEU A 184 8.00 -2.80 -23.43
CA LEU A 184 7.86 -2.99 -21.98
C LEU A 184 7.90 -1.66 -21.23
N GLY A 185 8.71 -0.70 -21.68
CA GLY A 185 8.77 0.65 -21.11
C GLY A 185 7.44 1.39 -21.25
N ILE A 186 6.80 1.34 -22.43
CA ILE A 186 5.47 1.92 -22.65
C ILE A 186 4.42 1.23 -21.80
N ALA A 187 4.41 -0.11 -21.76
CA ALA A 187 3.51 -0.87 -20.89
C ALA A 187 3.73 -0.53 -19.40
N GLY A 188 5.00 -0.38 -18.98
CA GLY A 188 5.37 0.05 -17.64
C GLY A 188 4.85 1.43 -17.28
N LEU A 189 4.91 2.39 -18.21
CA LEU A 189 4.32 3.72 -18.03
C LEU A 189 2.80 3.63 -17.86
N ALA A 190 2.10 2.84 -18.65
CA ALA A 190 0.66 2.65 -18.52
C ALA A 190 0.28 2.07 -17.15
N VAL A 191 1.00 1.04 -16.69
CA VAL A 191 0.83 0.47 -15.34
C VAL A 191 1.18 1.49 -14.25
N GLY A 192 2.25 2.28 -14.45
CA GLY A 192 2.66 3.36 -13.55
C GLY A 192 1.57 4.41 -13.36
N PHE A 193 0.96 4.89 -14.44
CA PHE A 193 -0.17 5.82 -14.38
C PHE A 193 -1.39 5.20 -13.69
N ALA A 194 -1.71 3.94 -13.96
CA ALA A 194 -2.81 3.25 -13.29
C ALA A 194 -2.56 3.08 -11.78
N ALA A 195 -1.32 2.91 -11.34
CA ALA A 195 -0.94 2.76 -9.94
C ALA A 195 -0.62 4.08 -9.21
N GLN A 196 -0.58 5.22 -9.91
CA GLN A 196 -0.13 6.51 -9.39
C GLN A 196 -0.83 6.94 -8.10
N SER A 197 -2.15 6.84 -8.04
CA SER A 197 -2.92 7.23 -6.85
C SER A 197 -2.61 6.34 -5.63
N THR A 198 -2.39 5.06 -5.86
CA THR A 198 -2.02 4.12 -4.78
C THR A 198 -0.63 4.44 -4.24
N LEU A 199 0.32 4.71 -5.12
CA LEU A 199 1.69 5.07 -4.74
C LEU A 199 1.73 6.43 -4.03
N ALA A 200 0.96 7.42 -4.49
CA ALA A 200 0.84 8.71 -3.83
C ALA A 200 0.32 8.57 -2.39
N ASN A 201 -0.72 7.76 -2.18
CA ASN A 201 -1.24 7.48 -0.83
C ASN A 201 -0.23 6.77 0.07
N PHE A 202 0.54 5.83 -0.48
CA PHE A 202 1.57 5.11 0.25
C PHE A 202 2.71 6.04 0.69
N ILE A 203 3.23 6.86 -0.23
CA ILE A 203 4.27 7.85 0.06
C ILE A 203 3.77 8.85 1.10
N ALA A 204 2.55 9.38 0.93
CA ALA A 204 1.93 10.29 1.89
C ALA A 204 1.80 9.66 3.29
N GLY A 205 1.40 8.39 3.37
CA GLY A 205 1.33 7.67 4.65
C GLY A 205 2.68 7.56 5.36
N ILE A 206 3.74 7.25 4.60
CA ILE A 206 5.12 7.23 5.14
C ILE A 206 5.52 8.62 5.62
N THR A 207 5.26 9.66 4.82
CA THR A 207 5.61 11.05 5.17
C THR A 207 4.91 11.50 6.45
N ILE A 208 3.60 11.23 6.60
CA ILE A 208 2.83 11.54 7.81
C ILE A 208 3.46 10.86 9.05
N LEU A 209 3.84 9.58 8.93
CA LEU A 209 4.46 8.84 10.03
C LEU A 209 5.87 9.31 10.36
N MET A 210 6.64 9.79 9.37
CA MET A 210 8.00 10.31 9.57
C MET A 210 8.01 11.72 10.16
N GLU A 211 7.17 12.61 9.65
CA GLU A 211 7.09 14.01 10.09
C GLU A 211 6.38 14.16 11.43
N GLN A 212 5.49 13.22 11.78
CA GLN A 212 4.71 13.24 13.01
C GLN A 212 3.97 14.56 13.26
N SER A 213 3.47 15.19 12.20
CA SER A 213 2.68 16.42 12.29
C SER A 213 1.44 16.24 13.19
N PHE A 214 0.94 15.02 13.27
CA PHE A 214 -0.04 14.54 14.22
C PHE A 214 0.18 13.05 14.51
N GLN A 215 -0.35 12.53 15.61
CA GLN A 215 -0.20 11.15 16.06
C GLN A 215 -1.57 10.50 16.33
N VAL A 216 -1.56 9.16 16.47
CA VAL A 216 -2.76 8.45 16.93
C VAL A 216 -3.11 8.93 18.34
N GLY A 217 -4.37 9.35 18.51
CA GLY A 217 -4.88 9.97 19.73
C GLY A 217 -5.12 11.46 19.62
N ASP A 218 -4.47 12.17 18.72
CA ASP A 218 -4.66 13.59 18.48
C ASP A 218 -6.04 13.93 17.93
N TRP A 219 -6.57 15.08 18.35
CA TRP A 219 -7.71 15.72 17.72
C TRP A 219 -7.23 16.64 16.60
N ILE A 220 -7.67 16.34 15.39
CA ILE A 220 -7.31 17.09 14.21
C ILE A 220 -8.55 17.54 13.44
N SER A 221 -8.39 18.62 12.69
CA SER A 221 -9.36 19.02 11.66
C SER A 221 -8.67 18.96 10.30
N ILE A 222 -9.32 18.31 9.32
CA ILE A 222 -8.87 18.21 7.93
C ILE A 222 -10.03 18.75 7.08
N GLY A 223 -9.89 20.01 6.61
CA GLY A 223 -11.00 20.74 6.01
C GLY A 223 -12.18 20.83 6.99
N ASP A 224 -13.37 20.36 6.57
CA ASP A 224 -14.60 20.40 7.40
C ASP A 224 -14.75 19.22 8.36
N LYS A 225 -13.78 18.30 8.39
CA LYS A 225 -13.86 17.07 9.18
C LYS A 225 -13.00 17.18 10.42
N GLU A 226 -13.64 17.16 11.58
CA GLU A 226 -12.96 17.21 12.89
C GLU A 226 -13.15 15.89 13.63
N GLY A 227 -12.08 15.39 14.26
CA GLY A 227 -12.15 14.18 15.07
C GLY A 227 -10.79 13.74 15.62
N ARG A 228 -10.82 12.63 16.34
CA ARG A 228 -9.63 12.01 16.92
C ARG A 228 -9.04 10.99 15.95
N VAL A 229 -7.74 11.06 15.70
CA VAL A 229 -7.02 10.05 14.93
C VAL A 229 -7.00 8.73 15.70
N VAL A 230 -7.57 7.69 15.13
CA VAL A 230 -7.61 6.35 15.75
C VAL A 230 -6.63 5.37 15.11
N LEU A 231 -6.30 5.57 13.83
CA LEU A 231 -5.38 4.70 13.10
C LEU A 231 -4.77 5.45 11.91
N ILE A 232 -3.48 5.29 11.71
CA ILE A 232 -2.78 5.69 10.49
C ILE A 232 -2.29 4.42 9.82
N SER A 233 -2.89 4.07 8.67
CA SER A 233 -2.52 2.93 7.84
C SER A 233 -1.64 3.37 6.66
N LEU A 234 -1.10 2.43 5.90
CA LEU A 234 -0.25 2.72 4.74
C LEU A 234 -0.92 3.63 3.70
N ARG A 235 -2.24 3.54 3.51
CA ARG A 235 -2.98 4.27 2.49
C ARG A 235 -3.99 5.26 3.05
N THR A 236 -4.46 5.07 4.27
CA THR A 236 -5.59 5.81 4.85
C THR A 236 -5.34 6.18 6.30
N THR A 237 -5.81 7.35 6.69
CA THR A 237 -5.91 7.81 8.08
C THR A 237 -7.36 7.72 8.52
N HIS A 238 -7.61 7.13 9.69
CA HIS A 238 -8.94 6.96 10.25
C HIS A 238 -9.14 7.98 11.37
N VAL A 239 -10.20 8.76 11.25
CA VAL A 239 -10.57 9.84 12.17
C VAL A 239 -11.93 9.55 12.76
N LEU A 240 -12.04 9.47 14.08
CA LEU A 240 -13.29 9.24 14.81
C LEU A 240 -13.88 10.58 15.22
N THR A 241 -15.06 10.91 14.73
CA THR A 241 -15.78 12.14 15.08
C THR A 241 -16.41 12.04 16.49
N ARG A 242 -16.95 13.19 16.98
CA ARG A 242 -17.69 13.21 18.25
C ARG A 242 -18.97 12.38 18.22
N ASP A 243 -19.57 12.22 17.01
CA ASP A 243 -20.77 11.42 16.79
C ASP A 243 -20.48 9.91 16.72
N ASN A 244 -19.25 9.49 17.04
CA ASN A 244 -18.80 8.10 16.97
C ASN A 244 -18.79 7.53 15.53
N ILE A 245 -18.61 8.40 14.54
CA ILE A 245 -18.50 8.02 13.12
C ILE A 245 -17.01 7.99 12.75
N THR A 246 -16.56 6.88 12.17
CA THR A 246 -15.20 6.79 11.65
C THR A 246 -15.14 7.28 10.20
N ILE A 247 -14.39 8.34 9.98
CA ILE A 247 -14.09 8.88 8.66
C ILE A 247 -12.77 8.29 8.20
N ILE A 248 -12.76 7.66 7.01
CA ILE A 248 -11.55 7.09 6.41
C ILE A 248 -11.08 8.05 5.32
N VAL A 249 -9.95 8.69 5.55
CA VAL A 249 -9.39 9.69 4.63
C VAL A 249 -8.15 9.10 3.94
N PRO A 250 -8.06 9.15 2.59
CA PRO A 250 -6.83 8.80 1.88
C PRO A 250 -5.65 9.65 2.33
N ASN A 251 -4.49 9.04 2.57
CA ASN A 251 -3.32 9.77 3.08
C ASN A 251 -2.84 10.88 2.15
N SER A 252 -2.97 10.72 0.83
CA SER A 252 -2.65 11.77 -0.13
C SER A 252 -3.51 13.03 0.07
N ASN A 253 -4.80 12.86 0.44
CA ASN A 253 -5.67 13.99 0.74
C ASN A 253 -5.27 14.65 2.05
N VAL A 254 -4.90 13.86 3.07
CA VAL A 254 -4.41 14.40 4.35
C VAL A 254 -3.13 15.22 4.13
N ALA A 255 -2.16 14.67 3.39
CA ALA A 255 -0.88 15.31 3.14
C ALA A 255 -0.97 16.59 2.26
N SER A 256 -2.00 16.66 1.39
CA SER A 256 -2.22 17.82 0.52
C SER A 256 -3.16 18.87 1.11
N SER A 257 -3.84 18.57 2.23
CA SER A 257 -4.76 19.47 2.90
C SER A 257 -4.10 20.19 4.06
N GLU A 258 -4.66 21.33 4.44
CA GLU A 258 -4.35 21.97 5.72
C GLU A 258 -4.86 21.07 6.86
N VAL A 259 -3.97 20.72 7.78
CA VAL A 259 -4.28 19.93 8.97
C VAL A 259 -4.11 20.82 10.20
N ILE A 260 -5.20 21.05 10.92
CA ILE A 260 -5.19 21.75 12.21
C ILE A 260 -5.11 20.72 13.32
N ASN A 261 -4.00 20.66 14.04
CA ASN A 261 -3.85 19.80 15.20
C ASN A 261 -4.23 20.54 16.48
N LEU A 262 -5.36 20.15 17.07
CA LEU A 262 -5.94 20.78 18.25
C LEU A 262 -5.28 20.31 19.58
N THR A 263 -4.47 19.25 19.54
CA THR A 263 -3.91 18.63 20.75
C THR A 263 -2.38 18.58 20.78
N SER A 264 -1.72 19.09 19.75
CA SER A 264 -0.24 19.06 19.66
C SER A 264 0.46 19.94 20.70
N LYS A 265 -0.24 20.92 21.25
CA LYS A 265 0.29 21.83 22.28
C LYS A 265 -0.30 21.51 23.63
N ASN A 266 0.39 21.93 24.71
CA ASN A 266 -0.02 21.64 26.07
C ASN A 266 -1.31 22.33 26.50
N PHE A 267 -1.76 23.31 25.75
CA PHE A 267 -3.00 24.04 25.99
C PHE A 267 -3.56 24.63 24.69
N ILE A 268 -4.89 24.77 24.66
CA ILE A 268 -5.62 25.36 23.54
C ILE A 268 -6.55 26.44 24.07
N ARG A 269 -6.68 27.54 23.33
CA ARG A 269 -7.58 28.64 23.67
C ARG A 269 -8.96 28.41 23.08
N PHE A 270 -9.98 28.69 23.91
CA PHE A 270 -11.37 28.79 23.49
C PHE A 270 -11.93 30.17 23.80
N ASP A 271 -12.81 30.63 22.93
CA ASP A 271 -13.50 31.91 23.06
C ASP A 271 -15.02 31.61 23.17
N ILE A 272 -15.71 32.24 24.14
CA ILE A 272 -17.18 32.27 24.21
C ILE A 272 -17.64 33.72 24.27
N ARG A 273 -18.85 33.97 23.74
CA ARG A 273 -19.49 35.31 23.82
C ARG A 273 -20.58 35.27 24.86
N ILE A 274 -20.59 36.26 25.77
CA ILE A 274 -21.58 36.42 26.82
C ILE A 274 -22.12 37.82 26.64
N ARG A 275 -23.44 38.03 26.78
CA ARG A 275 -24.09 39.32 26.62
C ARG A 275 -24.69 39.75 27.96
N ILE A 276 -24.50 41.05 28.31
CA ILE A 276 -25.14 41.71 29.45
C ILE A 276 -25.94 42.92 28.99
N ALA A 277 -26.86 43.40 29.84
CA ALA A 277 -27.67 44.61 29.58
C ALA A 277 -26.81 45.85 29.56
N PHE A 278 -27.29 46.93 28.92
CA PHE A 278 -26.58 48.22 28.86
C PHE A 278 -26.44 48.88 30.22
N GLU A 279 -27.40 48.64 31.10
CA GLU A 279 -27.47 49.21 32.44
C GLU A 279 -26.59 48.47 33.45
N ALA A 280 -26.10 47.30 33.09
CA ALA A 280 -25.31 46.46 33.95
C ALA A 280 -23.90 47.02 34.21
N ASP A 281 -23.40 46.87 35.41
CA ASP A 281 -22.03 47.21 35.74
C ASP A 281 -21.04 46.26 35.04
N ILE A 282 -20.23 46.82 34.15
CA ILE A 282 -19.27 46.10 33.30
C ILE A 282 -18.21 45.39 34.18
N ASP A 283 -17.70 46.05 35.21
CA ASP A 283 -16.62 45.50 36.04
C ASP A 283 -17.13 44.43 37.01
N ALA A 284 -18.32 44.62 37.54
CA ALA A 284 -19.01 43.58 38.32
C ALA A 284 -19.28 42.33 37.49
N ALA A 285 -19.81 42.48 36.26
CA ALA A 285 -20.06 41.39 35.33
C ALA A 285 -18.77 40.65 34.95
N ARG A 286 -17.68 41.39 34.69
CA ARG A 286 -16.37 40.83 34.40
C ARG A 286 -15.86 39.99 35.56
N ALA A 287 -15.95 40.48 36.76
CA ALA A 287 -15.49 39.78 37.96
C ALA A 287 -16.27 38.48 38.16
N VAL A 288 -17.60 38.49 38.02
CA VAL A 288 -18.45 37.31 38.10
C VAL A 288 -18.10 36.27 37.05
N ILE A 289 -17.92 36.68 35.80
CA ILE A 289 -17.57 35.75 34.72
C ILE A 289 -16.21 35.13 34.95
N LEU A 290 -15.20 35.91 35.31
CA LEU A 290 -13.84 35.38 35.58
C LEU A 290 -13.84 34.39 36.76
N LYS A 291 -14.57 34.69 37.85
CA LYS A 291 -14.70 33.78 38.99
C LYS A 291 -15.28 32.44 38.61
N VAL A 292 -16.33 32.39 37.78
CA VAL A 292 -16.91 31.13 37.30
C VAL A 292 -15.90 30.33 36.51
N LEU A 293 -15.05 30.97 35.69
CA LEU A 293 -14.03 30.26 34.94
C LEU A 293 -12.91 29.71 35.81
N GLU A 294 -12.49 30.44 36.85
CA GLU A 294 -11.50 29.98 37.85
C GLU A 294 -12.00 28.74 38.59
N GLU A 295 -13.29 28.67 38.90
CA GLU A 295 -13.93 27.54 39.58
C GLU A 295 -14.24 26.36 38.63
N THR A 296 -14.10 26.56 37.32
CA THR A 296 -14.41 25.52 36.31
C THR A 296 -13.27 24.53 36.14
N ASN A 297 -13.57 23.24 36.34
CA ASN A 297 -12.59 22.18 36.14
C ASN A 297 -12.07 22.15 34.69
N ASN A 298 -10.76 21.88 34.54
CA ASN A 298 -10.02 21.83 33.26
C ASN A 298 -9.79 23.19 32.57
N VAL A 299 -10.22 24.32 33.16
CA VAL A 299 -9.75 25.65 32.76
C VAL A 299 -8.40 25.88 33.45
N LEU A 300 -7.41 26.32 32.69
CA LEU A 300 -6.07 26.55 33.16
C LEU A 300 -5.96 27.96 33.81
N ALA A 301 -5.29 28.05 34.95
CA ALA A 301 -4.97 29.35 35.56
C ALA A 301 -3.91 30.16 34.73
N ARG A 302 -3.09 29.45 33.95
CA ARG A 302 -2.09 30.03 33.07
C ARG A 302 -2.09 29.32 31.73
N PRO A 303 -2.12 30.03 30.58
CA PRO A 303 -2.19 31.49 30.46
C PRO A 303 -3.49 32.05 31.07
N GLU A 304 -3.46 33.33 31.49
CA GLU A 304 -4.56 33.99 32.20
C GLU A 304 -5.85 34.04 31.37
N THR A 305 -6.97 33.79 32.03
CA THR A 305 -8.31 33.95 31.45
C THR A 305 -8.64 35.46 31.34
N SER A 306 -9.39 35.85 30.34
CA SER A 306 -9.78 37.24 30.15
C SER A 306 -11.22 37.38 29.69
N ALA A 307 -11.90 38.40 30.20
CA ALA A 307 -13.23 38.81 29.78
C ALA A 307 -13.15 40.27 29.28
N THR A 308 -13.07 40.45 27.97
CA THR A 308 -12.95 41.76 27.35
C THR A 308 -14.24 42.11 26.62
N ILE A 309 -14.59 43.40 26.53
CA ILE A 309 -15.68 43.86 25.68
C ILE A 309 -15.29 43.59 24.23
N ASP A 310 -16.14 42.86 23.50
CA ASP A 310 -15.98 42.55 22.08
C ASP A 310 -16.73 43.58 21.22
N GLU A 311 -17.97 43.90 21.65
CA GLU A 311 -18.87 44.75 20.88
C GLU A 311 -19.96 45.33 21.77
N ILE A 312 -20.37 46.56 21.46
CA ILE A 312 -21.61 47.16 21.96
C ILE A 312 -22.66 46.96 20.86
N GLY A 313 -23.47 45.93 21.02
CA GLY A 313 -24.45 45.50 20.00
C GLY A 313 -25.81 46.18 20.14
N GLU A 314 -26.78 45.72 19.35
CA GLU A 314 -28.14 46.31 19.32
C GLU A 314 -28.90 46.20 20.63
N TYR A 315 -28.67 45.10 21.41
CA TYR A 315 -29.48 44.77 22.59
C TYR A 315 -28.62 44.59 23.85
N GLY A 316 -27.35 44.98 23.85
CA GLY A 316 -26.51 44.83 25.00
C GLY A 316 -25.01 44.82 24.68
N ILE A 317 -24.21 44.64 25.70
CA ILE A 317 -22.74 44.60 25.66
C ILE A 317 -22.27 43.19 25.56
N PHE A 318 -21.48 42.85 24.57
CA PHE A 318 -20.90 41.51 24.39
C PHE A 318 -19.52 41.45 25.00
N PHE A 319 -19.34 40.50 25.88
CA PHE A 319 -18.03 40.07 26.36
C PHE A 319 -17.48 38.97 25.47
N LYS A 320 -16.23 39.04 25.08
CA LYS A 320 -15.42 37.95 24.56
C LYS A 320 -14.60 37.39 25.71
N VAL A 321 -15.00 36.19 26.12
CA VAL A 321 -14.39 35.50 27.24
C VAL A 321 -13.44 34.45 26.70
N ARG A 322 -12.14 34.64 26.99
CA ARG A 322 -11.07 33.74 26.53
C ARG A 322 -10.55 32.92 27.70
N PHE A 323 -10.43 31.64 27.49
CA PHE A 323 -9.88 30.73 28.48
C PHE A 323 -9.09 29.62 27.81
N TRP A 324 -8.23 28.99 28.58
CA TRP A 324 -7.33 27.97 28.10
C TRP A 324 -7.64 26.62 28.78
N VAL A 325 -7.56 25.54 27.98
CA VAL A 325 -7.85 24.19 28.47
C VAL A 325 -6.75 23.23 28.05
N THR A 326 -6.68 22.08 28.73
CA THR A 326 -5.76 21.00 28.36
C THR A 326 -6.25 20.27 27.13
N PRO A 327 -5.37 19.60 26.35
CA PRO A 327 -5.75 18.78 25.20
C PRO A 327 -6.82 17.72 25.54
N ALA A 328 -6.78 17.15 26.73
CA ALA A 328 -7.75 16.14 27.18
C ALA A 328 -9.20 16.68 27.25
N ALA A 329 -9.37 17.99 27.38
CA ALA A 329 -10.68 18.65 27.43
C ALA A 329 -11.30 18.84 26.03
N VAL A 330 -10.50 18.82 24.95
CA VAL A 330 -10.96 19.08 23.58
C VAL A 330 -12.12 18.16 23.18
N ALA A 331 -12.02 16.88 23.50
CA ALA A 331 -13.07 15.90 23.22
C ALA A 331 -14.41 16.24 23.91
N ARG A 332 -14.36 16.85 25.10
CA ARG A 332 -15.53 17.20 25.95
C ARG A 332 -15.92 18.66 25.84
N MET A 333 -15.31 19.41 24.91
CA MET A 333 -15.50 20.85 24.80
C MET A 333 -16.96 21.31 24.70
N PRO A 334 -17.85 20.66 23.90
CA PRO A 334 -19.24 21.08 23.83
C PRO A 334 -19.93 21.04 25.23
N LYS A 335 -19.76 19.94 25.95
CA LYS A 335 -20.32 19.78 27.31
C LYS A 335 -19.72 20.76 28.31
N MET A 336 -18.41 21.03 28.21
CA MET A 336 -17.74 22.01 29.07
C MET A 336 -18.26 23.43 28.79
N LYS A 337 -18.43 23.80 27.50
CA LYS A 337 -19.02 25.08 27.10
C LYS A 337 -20.42 25.26 27.64
N GLU A 338 -21.27 24.24 27.55
CA GLU A 338 -22.62 24.22 28.13
C GLU A 338 -22.58 24.50 29.63
N GLY A 339 -21.77 23.74 30.38
CA GLY A 339 -21.62 23.94 31.82
C GLY A 339 -21.11 25.33 32.22
N ILE A 340 -20.14 25.88 31.46
CA ILE A 340 -19.67 27.25 31.68
C ILE A 340 -20.79 28.27 31.48
N LEU A 341 -21.55 28.16 30.37
CA LEU A 341 -22.65 29.05 30.08
C LEU A 341 -23.77 28.99 31.13
N GLU A 342 -24.11 27.76 31.60
CA GLU A 342 -25.08 27.57 32.67
C GLU A 342 -24.63 28.21 34.00
N ASN A 343 -23.36 27.96 34.39
CA ASN A 343 -22.80 28.52 35.61
C ASN A 343 -22.67 30.05 35.54
N VAL A 344 -22.26 30.59 34.41
CA VAL A 344 -22.20 32.04 34.19
C VAL A 344 -23.59 32.66 34.33
N LYS A 345 -24.61 32.03 33.68
CA LYS A 345 -25.99 32.53 33.81
C LYS A 345 -26.44 32.56 35.27
N LYS A 346 -26.23 31.47 36.02
CA LYS A 346 -26.59 31.41 37.47
C LYS A 346 -25.87 32.47 38.28
N ALA A 347 -24.59 32.67 38.01
CA ALA A 347 -23.78 33.64 38.72
C ALA A 347 -24.16 35.08 38.42
N LEU A 348 -24.51 35.39 37.18
CA LEU A 348 -25.01 36.73 36.78
C LEU A 348 -26.39 36.99 37.37
N ASP A 349 -27.30 36.01 37.41
CA ASP A 349 -28.61 36.12 38.07
C ASP A 349 -28.43 36.39 39.60
N ALA A 350 -27.51 35.67 40.26
CA ALA A 350 -27.25 35.85 41.69
C ALA A 350 -26.60 37.19 42.01
N ALA A 351 -25.93 37.84 41.07
CA ALA A 351 -25.35 39.16 41.18
C ALA A 351 -26.30 40.30 40.72
N ASP A 352 -27.54 39.97 40.39
CA ASP A 352 -28.56 40.91 39.84
C ASP A 352 -28.08 41.61 38.52
N ILE A 353 -27.29 40.89 37.71
CA ILE A 353 -26.81 41.37 36.43
C ILE A 353 -27.70 40.82 35.32
N ALA A 354 -28.48 41.68 34.72
CA ALA A 354 -29.49 41.28 33.71
C ALA A 354 -28.87 40.83 32.38
N ILE A 355 -29.39 39.73 31.82
CA ILE A 355 -29.17 39.36 30.43
C ILE A 355 -30.26 40.04 29.61
N PRO A 356 -29.93 40.87 28.62
CA PRO A 356 -30.88 41.71 27.94
C PRO A 356 -31.88 40.96 27.06
N TYR A 357 -33.13 41.36 27.12
CA TYR A 357 -34.12 41.02 26.14
C TYR A 357 -34.07 41.98 24.95
N PRO A 358 -34.63 41.64 23.78
CA PRO A 358 -34.82 42.58 22.71
C PRO A 358 -35.72 43.72 23.19
N HIS A 359 -35.20 44.96 23.15
CA HIS A 359 -35.97 46.16 23.50
C HIS A 359 -36.47 46.84 22.23
N MET A 360 -37.75 47.21 22.24
CA MET A 360 -38.34 48.00 21.16
C MET A 360 -38.90 49.30 21.75
N ARG A 361 -38.44 50.43 21.26
CA ARG A 361 -39.01 51.72 21.63
C ARG A 361 -40.15 52.05 20.69
N LEU A 362 -41.37 52.03 21.22
CA LEU A 362 -42.57 52.46 20.51
C LEU A 362 -42.69 54.01 20.64
N LEU A 363 -42.52 54.70 19.51
CA LEU A 363 -42.78 56.14 19.44
C LEU A 363 -44.22 56.34 19.00
N MET A 364 -45.06 56.74 19.96
CA MET A 364 -46.45 57.09 19.67
C MET A 364 -46.58 58.58 19.32
N PRO A 365 -47.30 58.97 18.30
CA PRO A 365 -47.58 60.35 18.03
C PRO A 365 -48.32 60.99 19.23
N LYS A 366 -47.91 62.20 19.62
CA LYS A 366 -48.46 62.87 20.79
C LYS A 366 -49.93 63.31 20.66
N ASP A 367 -50.46 63.35 19.43
CA ASP A 367 -51.76 63.90 19.10
C ASP A 367 -52.87 62.85 18.86
N VAL A 368 -52.60 61.59 19.17
CA VAL A 368 -53.57 60.52 19.03
C VAL A 368 -53.93 59.99 20.42
N ASP A 369 -55.19 60.19 20.82
CA ASP A 369 -55.74 59.66 22.08
C ASP A 369 -55.91 58.14 21.91
N TYR A 370 -54.87 57.39 22.35
CA TYR A 370 -54.93 55.92 22.35
C TYR A 370 -55.73 55.47 23.58
N PRO A 371 -56.86 54.78 23.43
CA PRO A 371 -57.53 54.19 24.59
C PRO A 371 -56.60 53.19 25.24
N ILE A 372 -56.01 53.56 26.39
CA ILE A 372 -55.22 52.67 27.20
C ILE A 372 -56.22 51.58 27.67
N PRO A 373 -56.02 50.28 27.33
CA PRO A 373 -56.88 49.26 27.89
C PRO A 373 -56.76 49.25 29.41
N THR A 374 -57.80 49.68 30.10
CA THR A 374 -57.89 49.72 31.57
C THR A 374 -57.99 48.37 32.24
N LYS A 375 -58.04 47.30 31.44
CA LYS A 375 -58.02 45.93 31.95
C LYS A 375 -56.71 45.26 31.54
N PRO A 376 -56.03 44.56 32.49
CA PRO A 376 -54.92 43.72 32.12
C PRO A 376 -55.38 42.67 31.10
N PHE A 377 -54.53 42.36 30.10
CA PHE A 377 -54.76 41.27 29.18
C PHE A 377 -54.99 39.99 30.01
N GLU A 378 -56.23 39.47 30.03
CA GLU A 378 -56.48 38.14 30.55
C GLU A 378 -55.75 37.14 29.65
N THR A 379 -54.69 36.57 30.17
CA THR A 379 -53.98 35.46 29.51
C THR A 379 -54.91 34.25 29.50
N THR A 380 -55.69 34.11 28.42
CA THR A 380 -56.47 32.90 28.21
C THR A 380 -55.54 31.77 27.91
N THR A 381 -55.14 31.04 28.93
CA THR A 381 -54.38 29.81 28.75
C THR A 381 -55.33 28.75 28.21
N HIS A 382 -55.43 28.62 26.89
CA HIS A 382 -56.05 27.46 26.27
C HIS A 382 -55.15 26.23 26.53
N ILE A 383 -55.40 25.57 27.67
CA ILE A 383 -54.95 24.22 27.85
C ILE A 383 -55.86 23.36 27.00
N ALA A 384 -55.42 23.00 25.81
CA ALA A 384 -56.04 21.96 25.01
C ALA A 384 -55.85 20.62 25.76
N THR A 385 -56.90 20.24 26.53
CA THR A 385 -57.01 18.87 27.03
C THR A 385 -57.40 18.00 25.85
N ASP A 386 -56.43 17.42 25.21
CA ASP A 386 -56.65 16.32 24.27
C ASP A 386 -57.14 15.10 25.05
N LYS A 387 -58.44 14.91 25.08
CA LYS A 387 -59.05 13.64 25.51
C LYS A 387 -58.91 12.67 24.35
N GLY A 388 -57.92 11.84 24.43
CA GLY A 388 -57.82 10.65 23.59
C GLY A 388 -59.15 9.85 23.67
N ASN A 389 -59.76 9.64 22.54
CA ASN A 389 -60.82 8.69 22.35
C ASN A 389 -60.16 7.41 21.81
N SER A 390 -60.17 6.39 22.64
CA SER A 390 -59.89 5.01 22.26
C SER A 390 -61.18 4.44 21.63
N ASP A 391 -61.10 3.98 20.39
CA ASP A 391 -61.78 2.79 19.88
C ASP A 391 -60.89 2.09 18.85
#